data_01b9d96aab8d98b58e3474f9d2db43f5
#
_entry.id   01b9d96aab8d98b58e3474f9d2db43f5
#
_cell.length_a   1.000
_cell.length_b   1.000
_cell.length_c   1.000
_cell.angle_alpha   90.00
_cell.angle_beta   90.00
_cell.angle_gamma   90.00
#
_symmetry.space_group_name_H-M   'P 1'
#
loop_
_entity.id
_entity.type
_entity.pdbx_description
1 polymer ?
#
loop_
_entity_poly.entity_id
_entity_poly.type
_entity_poly.pdbx_seq_one_letter_code
_entity_poly.pdbx_strand_id
1 'polypeptide(L)'
;MYQDQINAYFDDPARRQQLVEMISRLVRIRSVREEAQPGMPFGPGPAAALAEGLKLAEELGFAAKNYDNYVGAVDFNDQETQLHILCHLDVVGEGTGWTVTEPYEPVEVDGMLYGRGTDDDKGPVAAVLLAMQAVKDLGVPLKKNVRLLMGTDEESGSEDIAYYYSKEPYAPCTFSPDGEFPVINLEKGSYKPVFTKTWAAESATPRVKELHGGFRINVLPPEAQCVVAGLSAQAARPYCDKAAAETGVAYELTERGDDLHILCKGKGAHASTPEEGVNAITGLIHLLCALPLAKVGSTAALHALNALFPHGDSAGKALGIAQADQMSGPLTLAFSLLELNDTGLSGQFDSRVPVCANEDNCKAVAEAAFAKFGFAAEGGMQAPHYTPADTPLVTTLLKCYEQYSGRKGECLAIGGGTYVHDIPGGVAFGCAMPGFNGNMHGPDEHTCIADQLTAAKIFAQAIIDLCG
;
A
#
# COMPACT_ATOMS: atom_id res chain seq x y z
N MET A 1 -14.05 30.33 -13.93
CA MET A 1 -14.31 31.70 -13.40
C MET A 1 -13.25 32.12 -12.37
N TYR A 2 -12.80 31.21 -11.50
CA TYR A 2 -11.85 31.55 -10.43
C TYR A 2 -10.38 31.21 -10.72
N GLN A 3 -10.04 30.67 -11.89
CA GLN A 3 -8.69 30.16 -12.20
C GLN A 3 -7.58 31.19 -11.98
N ASP A 4 -7.76 32.42 -12.50
CA ASP A 4 -6.74 33.48 -12.38
C ASP A 4 -6.57 33.92 -10.91
N GLN A 5 -7.65 33.94 -10.14
CA GLN A 5 -7.62 34.28 -8.71
C GLN A 5 -6.92 33.19 -7.90
N ILE A 6 -7.20 31.89 -8.19
CA ILE A 6 -6.53 30.76 -7.56
C ILE A 6 -5.05 30.77 -7.91
N ASN A 7 -4.69 30.97 -9.19
CA ASN A 7 -3.28 31.08 -9.59
C ASN A 7 -2.58 32.22 -8.84
N ALA A 8 -3.16 33.40 -8.83
CA ALA A 8 -2.57 34.57 -8.15
C ALA A 8 -2.42 34.32 -6.62
N TYR A 9 -3.37 33.62 -5.99
CA TYR A 9 -3.29 33.26 -4.58
C TYR A 9 -2.10 32.34 -4.28
N PHE A 10 -1.90 31.30 -5.07
CA PHE A 10 -0.84 30.30 -4.85
C PHE A 10 0.53 30.74 -5.43
N ASP A 11 0.56 31.73 -6.32
CA ASP A 11 1.81 32.31 -6.84
C ASP A 11 2.47 33.26 -5.82
N ASP A 12 1.78 33.61 -4.72
CA ASP A 12 2.37 34.32 -3.59
C ASP A 12 3.37 33.41 -2.85
N PRO A 13 4.66 33.80 -2.74
CA PRO A 13 5.69 33.02 -2.03
C PRO A 13 5.32 32.69 -0.58
N ALA A 14 4.47 33.50 0.06
CA ALA A 14 3.98 33.24 1.42
C ALA A 14 3.19 31.92 1.50
N ARG A 15 2.48 31.54 0.43
CA ARG A 15 1.71 30.28 0.38
C ARG A 15 2.61 29.07 0.31
N ARG A 16 3.72 29.17 -0.45
CA ARG A 16 4.75 28.14 -0.45
C ARG A 16 5.35 27.91 0.94
N GLN A 17 5.72 28.99 1.61
CA GLN A 17 6.29 28.93 2.95
C GLN A 17 5.28 28.35 3.96
N GLN A 18 4.01 28.76 3.86
CA GLN A 18 2.91 28.24 4.69
C GLN A 18 2.73 26.73 4.50
N LEU A 19 2.70 26.25 3.25
CA LEU A 19 2.59 24.82 2.93
C LEU A 19 3.74 24.02 3.57
N VAL A 20 4.98 24.45 3.34
CA VAL A 20 6.17 23.78 3.90
C VAL A 20 6.13 23.73 5.43
N GLU A 21 5.71 24.82 6.09
CA GLU A 21 5.59 24.86 7.55
C GLU A 21 4.48 23.92 8.05
N MET A 22 3.33 23.86 7.38
CA MET A 22 2.22 22.97 7.76
C MET A 22 2.64 21.51 7.64
N ILE A 23 3.26 21.12 6.52
CA ILE A 23 3.79 19.75 6.33
C ILE A 23 4.83 19.45 7.41
N SER A 24 5.78 20.38 7.63
CA SER A 24 6.86 20.18 8.59
C SER A 24 6.35 19.99 10.03
N ARG A 25 5.29 20.70 10.43
CA ARG A 25 4.66 20.54 11.75
C ARG A 25 4.08 19.13 11.92
N LEU A 26 3.41 18.60 10.90
CA LEU A 26 2.85 17.25 10.93
C LEU A 26 3.95 16.18 10.90
N VAL A 27 4.96 16.34 10.05
CA VAL A 27 6.08 15.39 9.90
C VAL A 27 6.88 15.22 11.18
N ARG A 28 7.08 16.29 11.96
CA ARG A 28 7.80 16.22 13.25
C ARG A 28 7.15 15.31 14.29
N ILE A 29 5.92 14.89 14.07
CA ILE A 29 5.21 13.98 14.96
C ILE A 29 5.32 12.56 14.42
N ARG A 30 6.01 11.69 15.17
CA ARG A 30 6.05 10.25 14.87
C ARG A 30 4.67 9.65 15.09
N SER A 31 3.99 9.26 14.02
CA SER A 31 2.62 8.75 14.05
C SER A 31 2.49 7.31 13.54
N VAL A 32 3.49 6.50 13.79
CA VAL A 32 3.43 5.05 13.54
C VAL A 32 2.44 4.42 14.51
N ARG A 33 1.59 3.49 14.03
CA ARG A 33 0.65 2.73 14.88
C ARG A 33 1.40 1.99 16.00
N GLU A 34 0.89 2.09 17.21
CA GLU A 34 1.38 1.44 18.42
C GLU A 34 0.24 0.74 19.17
N GLU A 35 0.55 0.09 20.30
CA GLU A 35 -0.48 -0.50 21.16
C GLU A 35 -1.51 0.54 21.61
N ALA A 36 -2.77 0.13 21.56
CA ALA A 36 -3.88 0.98 22.02
C ALA A 36 -3.73 1.37 23.48
N GLN A 37 -4.01 2.64 23.78
CA GLN A 37 -4.06 3.19 25.13
C GLN A 37 -5.43 3.80 25.38
N PRO A 38 -5.84 4.04 26.63
CA PRO A 38 -7.12 4.67 26.93
C PRO A 38 -7.32 5.98 26.17
N GLY A 39 -8.33 6.02 25.28
CA GLY A 39 -8.62 7.16 24.42
C GLY A 39 -7.66 7.35 23.23
N MET A 40 -6.76 6.42 22.96
CA MET A 40 -5.81 6.45 21.85
C MET A 40 -5.80 5.07 21.16
N PRO A 41 -6.78 4.82 20.28
CA PRO A 41 -7.02 3.48 19.70
C PRO A 41 -5.83 2.92 18.93
N PHE A 42 -5.02 3.77 18.31
CA PHE A 42 -3.85 3.39 17.52
C PHE A 42 -2.52 3.86 18.12
N GLY A 43 -2.55 4.22 19.41
CA GLY A 43 -1.38 4.70 20.15
C GLY A 43 -1.26 6.22 20.25
N PRO A 44 -0.27 6.71 21.03
CA PRO A 44 -0.11 8.13 21.30
C PRO A 44 0.36 8.95 20.08
N GLY A 45 1.15 8.35 19.18
CA GLY A 45 1.68 9.03 17.99
C GLY A 45 0.59 9.49 17.02
N PRO A 46 -0.26 8.59 16.51
CA PRO A 46 -1.38 8.95 15.66
C PRO A 46 -2.36 9.95 16.33
N ALA A 47 -2.66 9.77 17.62
CA ALA A 47 -3.50 10.72 18.37
C ALA A 47 -2.87 12.13 18.46
N ALA A 48 -1.55 12.23 18.62
CA ALA A 48 -0.84 13.51 18.64
C ALA A 48 -0.82 14.17 17.25
N ALA A 49 -0.64 13.40 16.18
CA ALA A 49 -0.70 13.90 14.81
C ALA A 49 -2.10 14.43 14.47
N LEU A 50 -3.14 13.72 14.90
CA LEU A 50 -4.52 14.18 14.76
C LEU A 50 -4.79 15.49 15.50
N ALA A 51 -4.30 15.61 16.73
CA ALA A 51 -4.43 16.83 17.51
C ALA A 51 -3.76 18.03 16.82
N GLU A 52 -2.59 17.84 16.21
CA GLU A 52 -1.89 18.88 15.46
C GLU A 52 -2.61 19.22 14.15
N GLY A 53 -3.15 18.23 13.42
CA GLY A 53 -3.94 18.45 12.21
C GLY A 53 -5.21 19.28 12.49
N LEU A 54 -5.94 18.95 13.57
CA LEU A 54 -7.12 19.72 14.00
C LEU A 54 -6.74 21.14 14.42
N LYS A 55 -5.62 21.31 15.14
CA LYS A 55 -5.11 22.62 15.52
C LYS A 55 -4.74 23.47 14.30
N LEU A 56 -4.10 22.89 13.27
CA LEU A 56 -3.84 23.59 12.00
C LEU A 56 -5.14 24.09 11.35
N ALA A 57 -6.18 23.25 11.32
CA ALA A 57 -7.48 23.64 10.78
C ALA A 57 -8.13 24.79 11.59
N GLU A 58 -8.06 24.74 12.91
CA GLU A 58 -8.57 25.81 13.80
C GLU A 58 -7.80 27.11 13.61
N GLU A 59 -6.48 27.09 13.47
CA GLU A 59 -5.64 28.26 13.18
C GLU A 59 -6.01 28.92 11.84
N LEU A 60 -6.48 28.13 10.84
CA LEU A 60 -7.03 28.60 9.57
C LEU A 60 -8.49 29.07 9.68
N GLY A 61 -9.08 28.93 10.87
CA GLY A 61 -10.44 29.37 11.21
C GLY A 61 -11.54 28.47 10.69
N PHE A 62 -11.29 27.16 10.61
CA PHE A 62 -12.29 26.13 10.32
C PHE A 62 -12.85 25.52 11.60
N ALA A 63 -14.08 24.99 11.52
CA ALA A 63 -14.65 24.19 12.58
C ALA A 63 -14.06 22.79 12.56
N ALA A 64 -13.46 22.35 13.67
CA ALA A 64 -12.82 21.06 13.79
C ALA A 64 -13.48 20.21 14.89
N LYS A 65 -13.62 18.90 14.64
CA LYS A 65 -14.20 17.94 15.59
C LYS A 65 -13.35 16.67 15.62
N ASN A 66 -13.03 16.22 16.83
CA ASN A 66 -12.34 14.95 17.07
C ASN A 66 -13.36 13.84 17.35
N TYR A 67 -13.30 12.75 16.59
CA TYR A 67 -14.09 11.53 16.78
C TYR A 67 -13.26 10.50 17.51
N ASP A 68 -13.10 10.68 18.83
CA ASP A 68 -12.49 9.75 19.78
C ASP A 68 -11.07 9.31 19.40
N ASN A 69 -10.29 10.20 18.76
CA ASN A 69 -8.94 9.94 18.21
C ASN A 69 -8.87 8.85 17.13
N TYR A 70 -10.01 8.47 16.52
CA TYR A 70 -10.06 7.72 15.28
C TYR A 70 -9.93 8.65 14.08
N VAL A 71 -10.77 9.67 14.00
CA VAL A 71 -10.85 10.61 12.86
C VAL A 71 -11.06 12.03 13.34
N GLY A 72 -10.37 12.97 12.72
CA GLY A 72 -10.67 14.40 12.79
C GLY A 72 -11.51 14.84 11.61
N ALA A 73 -12.56 15.61 11.84
CA ALA A 73 -13.39 16.19 10.79
C ALA A 73 -13.26 17.71 10.80
N VAL A 74 -13.05 18.31 9.64
CA VAL A 74 -12.91 19.75 9.45
C VAL A 74 -13.94 20.25 8.45
N ASP A 75 -14.87 21.07 8.90
CA ASP A 75 -15.95 21.62 8.07
C ASP A 75 -15.61 23.01 7.54
N PHE A 76 -15.86 23.23 6.26
CA PHE A 76 -15.73 24.55 5.63
C PHE A 76 -16.84 25.50 6.07
N ASN A 77 -18.09 25.02 6.13
CA ASN A 77 -19.27 25.76 6.55
C ASN A 77 -20.29 24.82 7.24
N ASP A 78 -21.45 25.35 7.61
CA ASP A 78 -22.54 24.66 8.31
C ASP A 78 -23.62 24.09 7.36
N GLN A 79 -23.39 24.12 6.06
CA GLN A 79 -24.34 23.58 5.08
C GLN A 79 -24.29 22.05 5.05
N GLU A 80 -25.25 21.44 4.34
CA GLU A 80 -25.23 19.99 4.07
C GLU A 80 -23.94 19.58 3.35
N THR A 81 -23.29 18.52 3.83
CA THR A 81 -22.03 18.05 3.28
C THR A 81 -22.24 17.37 1.93
N GLN A 82 -21.56 17.88 0.92
CA GLN A 82 -21.54 17.38 -0.45
C GLN A 82 -20.28 16.58 -0.76
N LEU A 83 -19.15 16.98 -0.17
CA LEU A 83 -17.85 16.42 -0.48
C LEU A 83 -17.13 16.01 0.79
N HIS A 84 -16.68 14.75 0.85
CA HIS A 84 -15.64 14.31 1.77
C HIS A 84 -14.29 14.26 1.03
N ILE A 85 -13.24 14.79 1.68
CA ILE A 85 -11.85 14.59 1.27
C ILE A 85 -11.21 13.75 2.39
N LEU A 86 -10.73 12.56 2.04
CA LEU A 86 -10.18 11.58 2.99
C LEU A 86 -8.66 11.62 2.96
N CYS A 87 -8.05 12.00 4.06
CA CYS A 87 -6.60 11.96 4.28
C CYS A 87 -6.28 11.16 5.53
N HIS A 88 -5.02 10.79 5.71
CA HIS A 88 -4.54 10.19 6.94
C HIS A 88 -3.32 10.89 7.54
N LEU A 89 -3.07 10.63 8.81
CA LEU A 89 -1.97 11.23 9.57
C LEU A 89 -1.05 10.18 10.21
N ASP A 90 -1.46 8.91 10.21
CA ASP A 90 -0.56 7.81 10.55
C ASP A 90 0.45 7.58 9.41
N VAL A 91 1.53 6.91 9.72
CA VAL A 91 2.61 6.62 8.78
C VAL A 91 3.17 5.23 9.05
N VAL A 92 3.75 4.59 8.02
CA VAL A 92 4.52 3.35 8.20
C VAL A 92 5.77 3.58 9.05
N GLY A 93 6.35 2.52 9.58
CA GLY A 93 7.61 2.57 10.33
C GLY A 93 8.75 3.19 9.52
N GLU A 94 9.74 3.72 10.23
CA GLU A 94 10.86 4.49 9.67
C GLU A 94 11.70 3.70 8.65
N GLY A 95 11.87 2.40 8.89
CA GLY A 95 12.85 1.60 8.14
C GLY A 95 14.29 2.01 8.43
N THR A 96 15.18 1.64 7.54
CA THR A 96 16.62 1.97 7.63
C THR A 96 17.13 2.51 6.29
N GLY A 97 18.24 3.24 6.31
CA GLY A 97 18.86 3.72 5.06
C GLY A 97 18.58 5.19 4.75
N TRP A 98 18.06 5.96 5.68
CA TRP A 98 17.93 7.41 5.55
C TRP A 98 19.32 8.07 5.41
N THR A 99 19.46 8.93 4.41
CA THR A 99 20.74 9.58 4.05
C THR A 99 20.65 11.11 3.96
N VAL A 100 19.46 11.65 3.67
CA VAL A 100 19.26 13.09 3.51
C VAL A 100 18.89 13.75 4.83
N THR A 101 18.02 13.12 5.62
CA THR A 101 17.59 13.60 6.93
C THR A 101 17.16 12.44 7.83
N GLU A 102 16.94 12.70 9.11
CA GLU A 102 16.23 11.76 9.98
C GLU A 102 14.72 11.77 9.67
N PRO A 103 13.99 10.65 9.84
CA PRO A 103 12.61 10.48 9.38
C PRO A 103 11.65 11.61 9.78
N TYR A 104 11.79 12.15 10.98
CA TYR A 104 10.87 13.16 11.54
C TYR A 104 11.54 14.55 11.71
N GLU A 105 12.64 14.77 11.02
CA GLU A 105 13.32 16.06 10.92
C GLU A 105 13.19 16.60 9.49
N PRO A 106 12.06 17.23 9.12
CA PRO A 106 11.81 17.64 7.75
C PRO A 106 12.85 18.66 7.27
N VAL A 107 13.40 18.42 6.09
CA VAL A 107 14.39 19.30 5.47
C VAL A 107 14.06 19.54 3.99
N GLU A 108 14.20 20.79 3.56
CA GLU A 108 14.05 21.14 2.16
C GLU A 108 15.43 21.09 1.46
N VAL A 109 15.48 20.34 0.34
CA VAL A 109 16.66 20.28 -0.55
C VAL A 109 16.17 20.36 -1.99
N ASP A 110 16.67 21.34 -2.75
CA ASP A 110 16.38 21.53 -4.19
C ASP A 110 14.87 21.51 -4.55
N GLY A 111 14.03 22.09 -3.68
CA GLY A 111 12.58 22.19 -3.89
C GLY A 111 11.80 20.93 -3.52
N MET A 112 12.47 19.91 -3.02
CA MET A 112 11.89 18.70 -2.41
C MET A 112 11.90 18.85 -0.89
N LEU A 113 10.82 18.44 -0.24
CA LEU A 113 10.71 18.37 1.21
C LEU A 113 10.83 16.90 1.64
N TYR A 114 11.91 16.58 2.35
CA TYR A 114 12.21 15.23 2.83
C TYR A 114 11.68 15.00 4.24
N GLY A 115 11.19 13.80 4.51
CA GLY A 115 10.71 13.34 5.81
C GLY A 115 9.60 12.31 5.68
N ARG A 116 9.42 11.43 6.67
CA ARG A 116 8.36 10.41 6.68
C ARG A 116 6.98 11.07 6.73
N GLY A 117 6.10 10.75 5.78
CA GLY A 117 4.76 11.32 5.64
C GLY A 117 4.72 12.59 4.78
N THR A 118 5.83 13.04 4.18
CA THR A 118 5.80 14.20 3.30
C THR A 118 5.04 13.93 2.00
N ASP A 119 5.08 12.71 1.51
CA ASP A 119 4.36 12.24 0.33
C ASP A 119 3.06 11.55 0.72
N ASP A 120 3.10 10.72 1.77
CA ASP A 120 2.05 9.81 2.21
C ASP A 120 1.78 9.98 3.73
N ASP A 121 0.73 10.68 4.18
CA ASP A 121 -0.25 11.54 3.47
C ASP A 121 -0.32 12.94 4.13
N LYS A 122 0.69 13.29 5.00
CA LYS A 122 0.73 14.59 5.72
C LYS A 122 0.91 15.79 4.79
N GLY A 123 1.63 15.59 3.66
CA GLY A 123 1.73 16.59 2.60
C GLY A 123 0.38 16.90 1.97
N PRO A 124 -0.34 15.90 1.47
CA PRO A 124 -1.71 16.03 0.99
C PRO A 124 -2.68 16.66 1.98
N VAL A 125 -2.63 16.29 3.29
CA VAL A 125 -3.42 16.98 4.34
C VAL A 125 -3.18 18.48 4.32
N ALA A 126 -1.93 18.92 4.27
CA ALA A 126 -1.59 20.34 4.25
C ALA A 126 -2.04 21.01 2.94
N ALA A 127 -1.93 20.33 1.79
CA ALA A 127 -2.41 20.84 0.50
C ALA A 127 -3.93 21.05 0.48
N VAL A 128 -4.70 20.11 1.05
CA VAL A 128 -6.17 20.23 1.17
C VAL A 128 -6.56 21.38 2.12
N LEU A 129 -5.93 21.49 3.28
CA LEU A 129 -6.18 22.58 4.21
C LEU A 129 -5.88 23.95 3.56
N LEU A 130 -4.78 24.05 2.81
CA LEU A 130 -4.43 25.28 2.10
C LEU A 130 -5.39 25.57 0.93
N ALA A 131 -5.91 24.53 0.26
CA ALA A 131 -6.94 24.67 -0.76
C ALA A 131 -8.27 25.20 -0.17
N MET A 132 -8.70 24.65 0.97
CA MET A 132 -9.87 25.14 1.70
C MET A 132 -9.67 26.62 2.13
N GLN A 133 -8.50 26.96 2.65
CA GLN A 133 -8.17 28.34 3.00
C GLN A 133 -8.24 29.27 1.79
N ALA A 134 -7.71 28.86 0.64
CA ALA A 134 -7.77 29.67 -0.59
C ALA A 134 -9.22 29.98 -1.00
N VAL A 135 -10.11 28.98 -0.98
CA VAL A 135 -11.54 29.18 -1.30
C VAL A 135 -12.19 30.16 -0.32
N LYS A 136 -11.86 30.08 0.97
CA LYS A 136 -12.35 30.98 2.02
C LYS A 136 -11.83 32.42 1.82
N ASP A 137 -10.52 32.58 1.65
CA ASP A 137 -9.86 33.90 1.52
C ASP A 137 -10.29 34.63 0.23
N LEU A 138 -10.55 33.87 -0.85
CA LEU A 138 -11.11 34.41 -2.09
C LEU A 138 -12.60 34.77 -2.00
N GLY A 139 -13.25 34.47 -0.87
CA GLY A 139 -14.65 34.76 -0.63
C GLY A 139 -15.62 34.04 -1.56
N VAL A 140 -15.26 32.84 -2.02
CA VAL A 140 -16.12 32.05 -2.91
C VAL A 140 -17.32 31.51 -2.13
N PRO A 141 -18.57 31.82 -2.53
CA PRO A 141 -19.74 31.33 -1.82
C PRO A 141 -19.99 29.86 -2.15
N LEU A 142 -19.76 28.98 -1.20
CA LEU A 142 -20.16 27.57 -1.31
C LEU A 142 -21.60 27.38 -0.83
N LYS A 143 -22.41 26.65 -1.59
CA LYS A 143 -23.81 26.31 -1.26
C LYS A 143 -23.91 25.01 -0.45
N LYS A 144 -22.84 24.21 -0.47
CA LYS A 144 -22.73 22.97 0.24
C LYS A 144 -21.42 22.94 1.04
N ASN A 145 -21.34 22.05 2.01
CA ASN A 145 -20.12 21.87 2.79
C ASN A 145 -19.14 20.91 2.10
N VAL A 146 -17.84 21.21 2.21
CA VAL A 146 -16.76 20.25 2.07
C VAL A 146 -16.23 19.92 3.47
N ARG A 147 -16.06 18.63 3.75
CA ARG A 147 -15.49 18.12 4.98
C ARG A 147 -14.20 17.37 4.69
N LEU A 148 -13.08 17.86 5.24
CA LEU A 148 -11.85 17.11 5.30
C LEU A 148 -11.93 16.13 6.47
N LEU A 149 -11.64 14.86 6.22
CA LEU A 149 -11.47 13.80 7.21
C LEU A 149 -10.00 13.43 7.30
N MET A 150 -9.46 13.46 8.52
CA MET A 150 -8.07 13.08 8.81
C MET A 150 -8.09 11.83 9.68
N GLY A 151 -7.78 10.68 9.09
CA GLY A 151 -7.71 9.40 9.76
C GLY A 151 -6.39 9.15 10.46
N THR A 152 -6.31 8.04 11.18
CA THR A 152 -5.17 7.68 12.04
C THR A 152 -4.79 6.21 11.96
N ASP A 153 -5.29 5.45 10.95
CA ASP A 153 -5.06 4.00 10.81
C ASP A 153 -5.12 3.50 9.35
N GLU A 154 -4.88 4.34 8.35
CA GLU A 154 -4.91 3.96 6.93
C GLU A 154 -3.91 2.84 6.64
N GLU A 155 -2.69 3.01 7.08
CA GLU A 155 -1.53 2.14 6.84
C GLU A 155 -1.62 0.75 7.50
N SER A 156 -2.62 0.55 8.37
CA SER A 156 -2.70 -0.66 9.19
C SER A 156 -4.05 -1.38 9.16
N GLY A 157 -5.07 -0.83 8.50
CA GLY A 157 -6.34 -1.54 8.38
C GLY A 157 -7.61 -0.71 8.31
N SER A 158 -7.51 0.61 8.36
CA SER A 158 -8.63 1.56 8.16
C SER A 158 -9.81 1.38 9.14
N GLU A 159 -9.52 0.92 10.37
CA GLU A 159 -10.53 0.79 11.43
C GLU A 159 -11.11 2.15 11.84
N ASP A 160 -10.35 3.22 11.68
CA ASP A 160 -10.69 4.61 11.95
C ASP A 160 -11.81 5.12 11.06
N ILE A 161 -11.71 4.91 9.76
CA ILE A 161 -12.72 5.34 8.78
C ILE A 161 -14.00 4.49 8.92
N ALA A 162 -13.87 3.20 9.21
CA ALA A 162 -15.00 2.33 9.54
C ALA A 162 -15.74 2.83 10.80
N TYR A 163 -14.98 3.24 11.83
CA TYR A 163 -15.54 3.85 13.04
C TYR A 163 -16.30 5.16 12.73
N TYR A 164 -15.70 6.05 11.93
CA TYR A 164 -16.34 7.31 11.53
C TYR A 164 -17.66 7.06 10.81
N TYR A 165 -17.70 6.23 9.79
CA TYR A 165 -18.90 5.94 9.03
C TYR A 165 -19.92 5.05 9.76
N SER A 166 -19.56 4.48 10.90
CA SER A 166 -20.57 3.90 11.82
C SER A 166 -21.44 4.95 12.53
N LYS A 167 -20.98 6.22 12.54
CA LYS A 167 -21.64 7.35 13.24
C LYS A 167 -22.17 8.43 12.29
N GLU A 168 -21.54 8.59 11.15
CA GLU A 168 -21.82 9.66 10.19
C GLU A 168 -22.12 9.07 8.80
N PRO A 169 -22.97 9.69 7.99
CA PRO A 169 -23.28 9.20 6.64
C PRO A 169 -22.14 9.47 5.67
N TYR A 170 -22.11 8.70 4.58
CA TYR A 170 -21.27 9.01 3.42
C TYR A 170 -21.72 10.32 2.76
N ALA A 171 -20.76 11.11 2.26
CA ALA A 171 -21.08 12.25 1.40
C ALA A 171 -21.45 11.78 -0.01
N PRO A 172 -22.23 12.57 -0.78
CA PRO A 172 -22.53 12.28 -2.18
C PRO A 172 -21.29 12.15 -3.08
N CYS A 173 -20.21 12.86 -2.73
CA CYS A 173 -18.92 12.82 -3.40
C CYS A 173 -17.81 12.58 -2.39
N THR A 174 -16.85 11.72 -2.73
CA THR A 174 -15.69 11.47 -1.88
C THR A 174 -14.45 11.25 -2.74
N PHE A 175 -13.34 11.92 -2.39
CA PHE A 175 -12.03 11.55 -2.93
C PHE A 175 -10.96 11.52 -1.83
N SER A 176 -9.90 10.74 -2.08
CA SER A 176 -8.67 10.74 -1.27
C SER A 176 -7.51 11.30 -2.11
N PRO A 177 -6.74 12.27 -1.60
CA PRO A 177 -5.52 12.75 -2.25
C PRO A 177 -4.30 11.86 -1.98
N ASP A 178 -4.50 10.70 -1.42
CA ASP A 178 -3.50 9.68 -1.14
C ASP A 178 -3.28 8.79 -2.37
N GLY A 179 -2.52 9.29 -3.33
CA GLY A 179 -2.25 8.56 -4.56
C GLY A 179 -1.62 9.41 -5.66
N GLU A 180 -1.80 8.97 -6.90
CA GLU A 180 -1.28 9.63 -8.09
C GLU A 180 -2.40 10.32 -8.87
N PHE A 181 -2.10 11.49 -9.45
CA PHE A 181 -2.96 12.09 -10.48
C PHE A 181 -2.86 11.29 -11.80
N PRO A 182 -3.92 11.32 -12.72
CA PRO A 182 -5.11 12.19 -12.63
C PRO A 182 -6.21 11.70 -11.66
N VAL A 183 -6.88 10.61 -11.96
CA VAL A 183 -7.95 10.03 -11.13
C VAL A 183 -7.78 8.52 -11.09
N ILE A 184 -7.59 7.98 -9.92
CA ILE A 184 -7.64 6.53 -9.69
C ILE A 184 -9.09 6.19 -9.37
N ASN A 185 -9.79 5.65 -10.35
CA ASN A 185 -11.20 5.24 -10.22
C ASN A 185 -11.38 3.74 -10.09
N LEU A 186 -10.28 2.98 -10.12
CA LEU A 186 -10.27 1.55 -9.96
C LEU A 186 -9.09 1.10 -9.09
N GLU A 187 -9.41 0.41 -8.01
CA GLU A 187 -8.45 -0.28 -7.16
C GLU A 187 -8.71 -1.79 -7.25
N LYS A 188 -7.65 -2.57 -7.52
CA LYS A 188 -7.80 -4.02 -7.59
C LYS A 188 -8.20 -4.58 -6.22
N GLY A 189 -8.96 -5.65 -6.24
CA GLY A 189 -9.21 -6.44 -5.04
C GLY A 189 -7.98 -7.22 -4.61
N SER A 190 -8.08 -7.92 -3.51
CA SER A 190 -7.00 -8.76 -3.00
C SER A 190 -7.48 -10.11 -2.51
N TYR A 191 -6.62 -11.11 -2.64
CA TYR A 191 -6.78 -12.42 -2.01
C TYR A 191 -5.44 -12.84 -1.39
N LYS A 192 -5.41 -12.96 -0.05
CA LYS A 192 -4.20 -13.15 0.74
C LYS A 192 -4.36 -14.26 1.78
N PRO A 193 -4.67 -15.50 1.35
CA PRO A 193 -4.92 -16.59 2.29
C PRO A 193 -3.65 -17.03 3.00
N VAL A 194 -3.80 -17.49 4.23
CA VAL A 194 -2.81 -18.33 4.90
C VAL A 194 -3.10 -19.78 4.52
N PHE A 195 -2.10 -20.51 4.06
CA PHE A 195 -2.21 -21.93 3.80
C PHE A 195 -1.26 -22.73 4.69
N THR A 196 -1.73 -23.89 5.14
CA THR A 196 -0.99 -24.72 6.09
C THR A 196 -1.04 -26.18 5.70
N LYS A 197 0.00 -26.92 6.10
CA LYS A 197 0.05 -28.38 5.98
C LYS A 197 0.91 -28.95 7.11
N THR A 198 0.49 -30.08 7.65
CA THR A 198 1.20 -30.77 8.73
C THR A 198 1.54 -32.21 8.37
N TRP A 199 2.58 -32.75 9.00
CA TRP A 199 3.02 -34.13 8.89
C TRP A 199 3.63 -34.62 10.22
N ALA A 200 3.88 -35.96 10.33
CA ALA A 200 4.56 -36.51 11.47
C ALA A 200 6.05 -36.10 11.46
N ALA A 201 6.65 -35.97 12.65
CA ALA A 201 8.06 -35.67 12.80
C ALA A 201 8.95 -36.69 12.05
N GLU A 202 9.97 -36.19 11.36
CA GLU A 202 10.79 -36.91 10.39
C GLU A 202 12.22 -37.12 10.92
N SER A 203 12.80 -38.28 10.61
CA SER A 203 14.19 -38.62 11.00
C SER A 203 15.08 -39.00 9.80
N ALA A 204 14.49 -39.32 8.64
CA ALA A 204 15.27 -39.66 7.44
C ALA A 204 16.04 -38.44 6.89
N THR A 205 17.21 -38.68 6.35
CA THR A 205 18.10 -37.67 5.76
C THR A 205 18.52 -38.09 4.32
N PRO A 206 18.85 -37.13 3.42
CA PRO A 206 18.79 -35.67 3.63
C PRO A 206 17.35 -35.12 3.68
N ARG A 207 17.09 -34.14 4.54
CA ARG A 207 15.77 -33.48 4.65
C ARG A 207 15.88 -32.01 5.05
N VAL A 208 14.88 -31.22 4.72
CA VAL A 208 14.76 -29.85 5.20
C VAL A 208 14.23 -29.89 6.64
N LYS A 209 14.96 -29.25 7.57
CA LYS A 209 14.56 -29.11 8.98
C LYS A 209 13.77 -27.84 9.21
N GLU A 210 14.25 -26.76 8.57
CA GLU A 210 13.72 -25.42 8.72
C GLU A 210 13.79 -24.69 7.38
N LEU A 211 12.79 -23.89 7.08
CA LEU A 211 12.80 -22.91 6.00
C LEU A 211 12.08 -21.67 6.47
N HIS A 212 12.68 -20.52 6.21
CA HIS A 212 12.11 -19.20 6.45
C HIS A 212 12.28 -18.35 5.20
N GLY A 213 11.21 -17.67 4.78
CA GLY A 213 11.23 -16.76 3.65
C GLY A 213 10.20 -15.65 3.79
N GLY A 214 10.63 -14.43 3.48
CA GLY A 214 9.79 -13.24 3.55
C GLY A 214 9.64 -12.63 4.95
N PHE A 215 9.19 -11.38 5.01
CA PHE A 215 9.01 -10.61 6.25
C PHE A 215 7.73 -9.75 6.25
N ARG A 216 7.16 -9.47 5.08
CA ARG A 216 5.88 -8.74 4.91
C ARG A 216 5.08 -9.34 3.77
N ILE A 217 3.76 -9.32 3.92
CA ILE A 217 2.84 -9.91 2.93
C ILE A 217 2.85 -9.15 1.60
N ASN A 218 2.97 -7.84 1.62
CA ASN A 218 2.97 -6.97 0.44
C ASN A 218 4.34 -6.81 -0.23
N VAL A 219 5.33 -7.63 0.15
CA VAL A 219 6.69 -7.59 -0.41
C VAL A 219 7.03 -8.92 -1.07
N LEU A 220 7.49 -8.88 -2.33
CA LEU A 220 8.12 -10.02 -2.98
C LEU A 220 9.46 -10.28 -2.29
N PRO A 221 9.69 -11.46 -1.66
CA PRO A 221 10.82 -11.67 -0.78
C PRO A 221 12.15 -11.67 -1.53
N PRO A 222 13.11 -10.76 -1.15
CA PRO A 222 14.46 -10.74 -1.72
C PRO A 222 15.34 -11.86 -1.18
N GLU A 223 15.01 -12.45 -0.03
CA GLU A 223 15.80 -13.49 0.61
C GLU A 223 14.92 -14.60 1.18
N ALA A 224 15.45 -15.83 1.14
CA ALA A 224 14.87 -16.99 1.82
C ALA A 224 16.02 -17.92 2.24
N GLN A 225 15.86 -18.62 3.37
CA GLN A 225 16.89 -19.49 3.91
C GLN A 225 16.31 -20.82 4.37
N CYS A 226 17.14 -21.85 4.36
CA CYS A 226 16.76 -23.16 4.91
C CYS A 226 17.96 -23.89 5.54
N VAL A 227 17.62 -24.89 6.36
CA VAL A 227 18.57 -25.83 6.95
C VAL A 227 18.27 -27.24 6.41
N VAL A 228 19.24 -27.87 5.78
CA VAL A 228 19.14 -29.24 5.24
C VAL A 228 20.04 -30.16 6.05
N ALA A 229 19.46 -31.15 6.74
CA ALA A 229 20.20 -32.15 7.48
C ALA A 229 20.74 -33.24 6.55
N GLY A 230 21.99 -33.66 6.77
CA GLY A 230 22.60 -34.80 6.10
C GLY A 230 22.97 -34.58 4.63
N LEU A 231 23.21 -33.32 4.22
CA LEU A 231 23.67 -32.95 2.88
C LEU A 231 24.92 -32.05 2.99
N SER A 232 25.99 -32.36 2.24
CA SER A 232 27.16 -31.49 2.21
C SER A 232 27.05 -30.39 1.15
N ALA A 233 27.76 -29.28 1.37
CA ALA A 233 27.86 -28.20 0.37
C ALA A 233 28.44 -28.68 -0.96
N GLN A 234 29.41 -29.59 -0.92
CA GLN A 234 30.00 -30.20 -2.14
C GLN A 234 28.93 -30.95 -2.96
N ALA A 235 28.06 -31.71 -2.29
CA ALA A 235 26.98 -32.45 -2.95
C ALA A 235 25.87 -31.53 -3.49
N ALA A 236 25.57 -30.44 -2.78
CA ALA A 236 24.53 -29.48 -3.18
C ALA A 236 24.96 -28.55 -4.32
N ARG A 237 26.25 -28.19 -4.42
CA ARG A 237 26.78 -27.18 -5.37
C ARG A 237 26.30 -27.34 -6.82
N PRO A 238 26.38 -28.54 -7.46
CA PRO A 238 25.94 -28.70 -8.86
C PRO A 238 24.46 -28.38 -9.07
N TYR A 239 23.63 -28.65 -8.05
CA TYR A 239 22.18 -28.32 -8.07
C TYR A 239 21.95 -26.82 -7.91
N CYS A 240 22.72 -26.17 -7.04
CA CYS A 240 22.65 -24.72 -6.84
C CYS A 240 23.05 -23.97 -8.12
N ASP A 241 24.16 -24.38 -8.76
CA ASP A 241 24.64 -23.75 -10.00
C ASP A 241 23.61 -23.89 -11.13
N LYS A 242 22.99 -25.07 -11.25
CA LYS A 242 21.91 -25.29 -12.22
C LYS A 242 20.68 -24.46 -11.89
N ALA A 243 20.16 -24.49 -10.63
CA ALA A 243 18.99 -23.75 -10.23
C ALA A 243 19.21 -22.24 -10.37
N ALA A 244 20.41 -21.72 -10.05
CA ALA A 244 20.74 -20.31 -10.26
C ALA A 244 20.64 -19.88 -11.74
N ALA A 245 21.10 -20.72 -12.65
CA ALA A 245 21.01 -20.47 -14.09
C ALA A 245 19.55 -20.48 -14.59
N GLU A 246 18.69 -21.30 -13.98
CA GLU A 246 17.26 -21.44 -14.36
C GLU A 246 16.36 -20.37 -13.77
N THR A 247 16.71 -19.83 -12.57
CA THR A 247 15.82 -18.95 -11.79
C THR A 247 16.32 -17.52 -11.65
N GLY A 248 17.61 -17.27 -11.91
CA GLY A 248 18.22 -15.94 -11.73
C GLY A 248 18.49 -15.56 -10.28
N VAL A 249 18.28 -16.45 -9.29
CA VAL A 249 18.65 -16.23 -7.89
C VAL A 249 20.10 -16.67 -7.62
N ALA A 250 20.69 -16.22 -6.52
CA ALA A 250 21.98 -16.67 -6.04
C ALA A 250 21.85 -17.53 -4.78
N TYR A 251 22.77 -18.49 -4.57
CA TYR A 251 22.78 -19.34 -3.38
C TYR A 251 24.13 -19.25 -2.65
N GLU A 252 24.05 -19.04 -1.34
CA GLU A 252 25.19 -19.11 -0.43
C GLU A 252 25.05 -20.36 0.44
N LEU A 253 26.12 -21.16 0.54
CA LEU A 253 26.14 -22.42 1.26
C LEU A 253 27.10 -22.33 2.44
N THR A 254 26.62 -22.71 3.64
CA THR A 254 27.43 -22.76 4.85
C THR A 254 27.18 -24.07 5.60
N GLU A 255 28.20 -24.87 5.85
CA GLU A 255 28.10 -26.10 6.68
C GLU A 255 28.24 -25.75 8.16
N ARG A 256 27.37 -26.33 9.00
CA ARG A 256 27.42 -26.24 10.46
C ARG A 256 27.15 -27.62 11.06
N GLY A 257 28.20 -28.35 11.39
CA GLY A 257 28.09 -29.76 11.77
C GLY A 257 27.59 -30.61 10.60
N ASP A 258 26.53 -31.37 10.81
CA ASP A 258 25.90 -32.22 9.79
C ASP A 258 24.78 -31.49 9.02
N ASP A 259 24.59 -30.19 9.27
CA ASP A 259 23.56 -29.36 8.66
C ASP A 259 24.16 -28.42 7.60
N LEU A 260 23.51 -28.35 6.46
CA LEU A 260 23.78 -27.38 5.39
C LEU A 260 22.79 -26.23 5.48
N HIS A 261 23.29 -25.03 5.74
CA HIS A 261 22.53 -23.78 5.65
C HIS A 261 22.62 -23.23 4.21
N ILE A 262 21.48 -22.96 3.63
CA ILE A 262 21.36 -22.39 2.28
C ILE A 262 20.64 -21.05 2.40
N LEU A 263 21.29 -19.96 1.98
CA LEU A 263 20.68 -18.64 1.79
C LEU A 263 20.46 -18.43 0.29
N CYS A 264 19.20 -18.19 -0.08
CA CYS A 264 18.80 -17.86 -1.44
C CYS A 264 18.56 -16.35 -1.53
N LYS A 265 19.19 -15.68 -2.51
CA LYS A 265 19.07 -14.25 -2.75
C LYS A 265 18.45 -13.99 -4.13
N GLY A 266 17.36 -13.30 -4.13
CA GLY A 266 16.64 -12.82 -5.29
C GLY A 266 16.70 -11.30 -5.40
N LYS A 267 15.59 -10.70 -5.86
CA LYS A 267 15.38 -9.24 -5.94
C LYS A 267 13.99 -8.90 -5.41
N GLY A 268 13.91 -8.03 -4.40
CA GLY A 268 12.65 -7.54 -3.86
C GLY A 268 11.88 -6.68 -4.88
N ALA A 269 10.55 -6.67 -4.72
CA ALA A 269 9.63 -5.79 -5.43
C ALA A 269 8.36 -5.62 -4.58
N HIS A 270 7.49 -4.68 -4.92
CA HIS A 270 6.17 -4.62 -4.32
C HIS A 270 5.31 -5.81 -4.81
N ALA A 271 4.46 -6.37 -3.97
CA ALA A 271 3.64 -7.54 -4.34
C ALA A 271 2.62 -7.28 -5.45
N SER A 272 2.29 -6.01 -5.74
CA SER A 272 1.43 -5.64 -6.86
C SER A 272 2.14 -5.66 -8.22
N THR A 273 3.48 -5.57 -8.23
CA THR A 273 4.34 -5.60 -9.42
C THR A 273 5.42 -6.68 -9.29
N PRO A 274 5.05 -7.95 -9.05
CA PRO A 274 6.00 -9.03 -8.76
C PRO A 274 6.95 -9.34 -9.92
N GLU A 275 6.62 -8.94 -11.13
CA GLU A 275 7.44 -9.09 -12.34
C GLU A 275 8.69 -8.22 -12.33
N GLU A 276 8.75 -7.18 -11.49
CA GLU A 276 9.94 -6.31 -11.34
C GLU A 276 11.03 -6.93 -10.46
N GLY A 277 10.70 -8.01 -9.75
CA GLY A 277 11.58 -8.72 -8.84
C GLY A 277 11.90 -10.15 -9.23
N VAL A 278 12.63 -10.84 -8.35
CA VAL A 278 12.95 -12.28 -8.45
C VAL A 278 12.71 -12.92 -7.09
N ASN A 279 11.70 -13.74 -6.97
CA ASN A 279 11.22 -14.31 -5.71
C ASN A 279 12.19 -15.36 -5.14
N ALA A 280 12.79 -15.08 -3.99
CA ALA A 280 13.73 -15.97 -3.33
C ALA A 280 13.08 -17.24 -2.76
N ILE A 281 11.80 -17.17 -2.28
CA ILE A 281 11.08 -18.34 -1.78
C ILE A 281 10.89 -19.37 -2.89
N THR A 282 10.33 -18.96 -4.03
CA THR A 282 10.11 -19.87 -5.15
C THR A 282 11.42 -20.38 -5.77
N GLY A 283 12.48 -19.54 -5.80
CA GLY A 283 13.81 -19.95 -6.20
C GLY A 283 14.40 -21.01 -5.27
N LEU A 284 14.25 -20.84 -3.94
CA LEU A 284 14.71 -21.82 -2.97
C LEU A 284 13.93 -23.13 -3.07
N ILE A 285 12.60 -23.09 -3.21
CA ILE A 285 11.76 -24.28 -3.39
C ILE A 285 12.17 -25.02 -4.66
N HIS A 286 12.45 -24.32 -5.76
CA HIS A 286 12.92 -24.90 -7.02
C HIS A 286 14.21 -25.70 -6.81
N LEU A 287 15.20 -25.15 -6.11
CA LEU A 287 16.42 -25.85 -5.73
C LEU A 287 16.13 -27.09 -4.87
N LEU A 288 15.34 -26.94 -3.80
CA LEU A 288 15.04 -28.02 -2.85
C LEU A 288 14.35 -29.21 -3.53
N CYS A 289 13.51 -28.96 -4.52
CA CYS A 289 12.88 -30.01 -5.32
C CYS A 289 13.87 -30.76 -6.23
N ALA A 290 15.01 -30.16 -6.58
CA ALA A 290 16.05 -30.79 -7.38
C ALA A 290 17.06 -31.59 -6.54
N LEU A 291 17.21 -31.26 -5.24
CA LEU A 291 18.13 -31.94 -4.33
C LEU A 291 17.69 -33.39 -4.05
N PRO A 292 18.66 -34.33 -3.79
CA PRO A 292 18.36 -35.73 -3.50
C PRO A 292 17.83 -35.93 -2.06
N LEU A 293 16.74 -35.24 -1.74
CA LEU A 293 16.11 -35.32 -0.42
C LEU A 293 15.39 -36.66 -0.22
N ALA A 294 15.29 -37.08 1.04
CA ALA A 294 14.52 -38.26 1.43
C ALA A 294 13.02 -38.05 1.11
N LYS A 295 12.34 -39.14 0.77
CA LYS A 295 10.89 -39.12 0.46
C LYS A 295 10.08 -39.07 1.75
N VAL A 296 9.92 -37.88 2.31
CA VAL A 296 9.23 -37.58 3.57
C VAL A 296 8.16 -36.52 3.36
N GLY A 297 7.38 -36.19 4.39
CA GLY A 297 6.28 -35.24 4.30
C GLY A 297 6.72 -33.83 3.92
N SER A 298 7.83 -33.33 4.50
CA SER A 298 8.41 -32.04 4.15
C SER A 298 8.80 -31.96 2.68
N THR A 299 9.45 -33.00 2.14
CA THR A 299 9.82 -33.07 0.71
C THR A 299 8.58 -33.12 -0.18
N ALA A 300 7.56 -33.91 0.20
CA ALA A 300 6.31 -33.96 -0.55
C ALA A 300 5.57 -32.60 -0.53
N ALA A 301 5.61 -31.87 0.58
CA ALA A 301 5.05 -30.52 0.69
C ALA A 301 5.80 -29.52 -0.19
N LEU A 302 7.14 -29.58 -0.25
CA LEU A 302 7.93 -28.71 -1.14
C LEU A 302 7.64 -28.97 -2.62
N HIS A 303 7.51 -30.22 -3.05
CA HIS A 303 7.09 -30.54 -4.42
C HIS A 303 5.68 -30.03 -4.73
N ALA A 304 4.75 -30.11 -3.77
CA ALA A 304 3.42 -29.55 -3.92
C ALA A 304 3.44 -28.02 -4.05
N LEU A 305 4.25 -27.33 -3.22
CA LEU A 305 4.44 -25.88 -3.34
C LEU A 305 5.06 -25.49 -4.69
N ASN A 306 6.05 -26.23 -5.18
CA ASN A 306 6.62 -25.99 -6.50
C ASN A 306 5.62 -26.18 -7.64
N ALA A 307 4.65 -27.08 -7.47
CA ALA A 307 3.57 -27.27 -8.45
C ALA A 307 2.51 -26.15 -8.38
N LEU A 308 2.24 -25.59 -7.20
CA LEU A 308 1.28 -24.49 -6.99
C LEU A 308 1.89 -23.12 -7.30
N PHE A 309 3.18 -22.93 -7.01
CA PHE A 309 3.94 -21.70 -7.16
C PHE A 309 5.26 -21.94 -7.90
N PRO A 310 5.23 -22.39 -9.17
CA PRO A 310 6.47 -22.57 -9.91
C PRO A 310 7.19 -21.22 -10.04
N HIS A 311 8.52 -21.25 -9.98
CA HIS A 311 9.32 -20.03 -10.08
C HIS A 311 9.00 -19.26 -11.37
N GLY A 312 8.78 -17.92 -11.24
CA GLY A 312 8.41 -17.03 -12.33
C GLY A 312 6.90 -16.97 -12.65
N ASP A 313 6.05 -17.72 -11.95
CA ASP A 313 4.59 -17.56 -12.09
C ASP A 313 4.07 -16.43 -11.17
N SER A 314 4.11 -15.22 -11.68
CA SER A 314 3.58 -14.02 -11.02
C SER A 314 2.10 -13.73 -11.32
N ALA A 315 1.42 -14.62 -12.05
CA ALA A 315 0.01 -14.46 -12.45
C ALA A 315 -0.93 -15.54 -11.86
N GLY A 316 -0.42 -16.50 -11.08
CA GLY A 316 -1.22 -17.58 -10.48
C GLY A 316 -1.76 -18.60 -11.50
N LYS A 317 -1.03 -18.83 -12.60
CA LYS A 317 -1.41 -19.79 -13.65
C LYS A 317 -1.48 -21.21 -13.11
N ALA A 318 -0.50 -21.58 -12.29
CA ALA A 318 -0.41 -22.92 -11.71
C ALA A 318 -1.49 -23.18 -10.66
N LEU A 319 -1.92 -22.14 -9.93
CA LEU A 319 -3.09 -22.18 -9.05
C LEU A 319 -4.43 -22.22 -9.81
N GLY A 320 -4.45 -21.89 -11.11
CA GLY A 320 -5.64 -21.82 -11.93
C GLY A 320 -6.45 -20.54 -11.77
N ILE A 321 -5.89 -19.50 -11.13
CA ILE A 321 -6.58 -18.23 -10.85
C ILE A 321 -6.17 -17.09 -11.79
N ALA A 322 -5.27 -17.35 -12.75
CA ALA A 322 -4.83 -16.35 -13.72
C ALA A 322 -6.01 -15.84 -14.55
N GLN A 323 -6.27 -14.56 -14.48
CA GLN A 323 -7.32 -13.89 -15.24
C GLN A 323 -6.97 -12.42 -15.46
N ALA A 324 -7.63 -11.77 -16.40
CA ALA A 324 -7.42 -10.37 -16.74
C ALA A 324 -8.66 -9.78 -17.36
N ASP A 325 -8.87 -8.48 -17.20
CA ASP A 325 -9.86 -7.70 -17.93
C ASP A 325 -9.25 -6.41 -18.53
N GLN A 326 -10.04 -5.71 -19.34
CA GLN A 326 -9.56 -4.50 -20.03
C GLN A 326 -9.45 -3.28 -19.10
N MET A 327 -10.16 -3.26 -17.98
CA MET A 327 -10.20 -2.12 -17.07
C MET A 327 -9.05 -2.17 -16.05
N SER A 328 -8.87 -3.33 -15.40
CA SER A 328 -7.91 -3.51 -14.31
C SER A 328 -6.65 -4.30 -14.69
N GLY A 329 -6.57 -4.83 -15.92
CA GLY A 329 -5.45 -5.62 -16.38
C GLY A 329 -5.36 -7.01 -15.72
N PRO A 330 -4.16 -7.63 -15.67
CA PRO A 330 -4.01 -9.01 -15.20
C PRO A 330 -4.01 -9.11 -13.66
N LEU A 331 -4.40 -10.29 -13.15
CA LEU A 331 -4.12 -10.71 -11.79
C LEU A 331 -2.61 -10.80 -11.56
N THR A 332 -2.14 -10.33 -10.41
CA THR A 332 -0.76 -10.53 -9.96
C THR A 332 -0.71 -11.39 -8.71
N LEU A 333 0.38 -12.16 -8.54
CA LEU A 333 0.59 -13.03 -7.39
C LEU A 333 2.05 -13.00 -6.94
N ALA A 334 2.28 -12.67 -5.67
CA ALA A 334 3.54 -12.77 -4.98
C ALA A 334 3.46 -13.82 -3.87
N PHE A 335 4.27 -14.88 -3.93
CA PHE A 335 4.43 -15.80 -2.80
C PHE A 335 5.33 -15.10 -1.77
N SER A 336 4.74 -14.57 -0.70
CA SER A 336 5.37 -13.55 0.15
C SER A 336 5.96 -14.10 1.45
N LEU A 337 5.32 -15.10 2.06
CA LEU A 337 5.76 -15.62 3.37
C LEU A 337 5.75 -17.14 3.37
N LEU A 338 6.78 -17.77 3.94
CA LEU A 338 6.85 -19.21 4.14
C LEU A 338 7.67 -19.56 5.38
N GLU A 339 7.07 -20.33 6.25
CA GLU A 339 7.71 -20.98 7.39
C GLU A 339 7.53 -22.49 7.29
N LEU A 340 8.60 -23.25 7.46
CA LEU A 340 8.59 -24.72 7.52
C LEU A 340 9.44 -25.19 8.69
N ASN A 341 8.95 -26.19 9.40
CA ASN A 341 9.65 -26.87 10.49
C ASN A 341 9.51 -28.40 10.38
N ASP A 342 9.97 -29.13 11.39
CA ASP A 342 9.98 -30.60 11.40
C ASP A 342 8.60 -31.26 11.25
N THR A 343 7.50 -30.55 11.50
CA THR A 343 6.13 -31.12 11.55
C THR A 343 5.10 -30.42 10.68
N GLY A 344 5.49 -29.36 10.00
CA GLY A 344 4.53 -28.63 9.18
C GLY A 344 5.10 -27.40 8.51
N LEU A 345 4.24 -26.74 7.74
CA LEU A 345 4.51 -25.44 7.14
C LEU A 345 3.29 -24.54 7.22
N SER A 346 3.56 -23.25 7.20
CA SER A 346 2.60 -22.16 6.96
C SER A 346 3.15 -21.23 5.90
N GLY A 347 2.33 -20.85 4.96
CA GLY A 347 2.71 -19.88 3.93
C GLY A 347 1.58 -18.92 3.61
N GLN A 348 1.93 -17.80 2.97
CA GLN A 348 0.99 -16.78 2.55
C GLN A 348 1.44 -16.14 1.24
N PHE A 349 0.49 -15.81 0.36
CA PHE A 349 0.75 -15.03 -0.84
C PHE A 349 -0.13 -13.77 -0.87
N ASP A 350 0.32 -12.73 -1.57
CA ASP A 350 -0.48 -11.55 -1.94
C ASP A 350 -0.85 -11.66 -3.41
N SER A 351 -2.15 -11.70 -3.69
CA SER A 351 -2.67 -11.62 -5.05
C SER A 351 -3.54 -10.38 -5.20
N ARG A 352 -3.25 -9.57 -6.24
CA ARG A 352 -4.09 -8.43 -6.63
C ARG A 352 -5.00 -8.86 -7.76
N VAL A 353 -6.30 -8.81 -7.49
CA VAL A 353 -7.29 -9.43 -8.36
C VAL A 353 -8.03 -8.40 -9.21
N PRO A 354 -8.22 -8.68 -10.52
CA PRO A 354 -8.93 -7.78 -11.44
C PRO A 354 -10.44 -7.72 -11.13
N VAL A 355 -11.15 -6.78 -11.75
CA VAL A 355 -12.60 -6.59 -11.57
C VAL A 355 -13.42 -7.83 -11.93
N CYS A 356 -12.95 -8.63 -12.88
CA CYS A 356 -13.61 -9.87 -13.26
C CYS A 356 -13.45 -11.01 -12.25
N ALA A 357 -12.56 -10.86 -11.24
CA ALA A 357 -12.33 -11.87 -10.22
C ALA A 357 -13.38 -11.80 -9.10
N ASN A 358 -13.76 -12.95 -8.58
CA ASN A 358 -14.70 -13.09 -7.48
C ASN A 358 -14.40 -14.35 -6.66
N GLU A 359 -15.19 -14.61 -5.61
CA GLU A 359 -15.01 -15.78 -4.75
C GLU A 359 -15.10 -17.11 -5.54
N ASP A 360 -15.96 -17.22 -6.52
CA ASP A 360 -16.18 -18.48 -7.27
C ASP A 360 -15.02 -18.78 -8.23
N ASN A 361 -14.52 -17.75 -8.96
CA ASN A 361 -13.54 -17.95 -10.02
C ASN A 361 -12.08 -17.69 -9.59
N CYS A 362 -11.87 -17.21 -8.36
CA CYS A 362 -10.53 -16.97 -7.80
C CYS A 362 -10.33 -17.77 -6.50
N LYS A 363 -11.01 -17.40 -5.41
CA LYS A 363 -10.84 -18.02 -4.09
C LYS A 363 -11.15 -19.52 -4.10
N ALA A 364 -12.34 -19.91 -4.54
CA ALA A 364 -12.74 -21.32 -4.57
C ALA A 364 -11.84 -22.19 -5.47
N VAL A 365 -11.33 -21.62 -6.57
CA VAL A 365 -10.37 -22.30 -7.46
C VAL A 365 -9.04 -22.53 -6.78
N ALA A 366 -8.51 -21.50 -6.10
CA ALA A 366 -7.24 -21.62 -5.34
C ALA A 366 -7.38 -22.62 -4.19
N GLU A 367 -8.46 -22.54 -3.39
CA GLU A 367 -8.73 -23.47 -2.29
C GLU A 367 -8.83 -24.91 -2.80
N ALA A 368 -9.49 -25.15 -3.92
CA ALA A 368 -9.55 -26.46 -4.54
C ALA A 368 -8.16 -26.96 -5.03
N ALA A 369 -7.30 -26.05 -5.52
CA ALA A 369 -5.93 -26.40 -5.90
C ALA A 369 -5.09 -26.78 -4.68
N PHE A 370 -5.19 -26.06 -3.57
CA PHE A 370 -4.55 -26.38 -2.30
C PHE A 370 -5.02 -27.74 -1.74
N ALA A 371 -6.32 -27.98 -1.74
CA ALA A 371 -6.93 -29.19 -1.24
C ALA A 371 -6.43 -30.46 -1.96
N LYS A 372 -6.15 -30.40 -3.29
CA LYS A 372 -5.57 -31.51 -4.06
C LYS A 372 -4.25 -32.03 -3.52
N PHE A 373 -3.47 -31.14 -2.86
CA PHE A 373 -2.20 -31.46 -2.25
C PHE A 373 -2.28 -31.59 -0.72
N GLY A 374 -3.51 -31.55 -0.15
CA GLY A 374 -3.76 -31.70 1.27
C GLY A 374 -3.32 -30.50 2.12
N PHE A 375 -3.35 -29.28 1.55
CA PHE A 375 -3.24 -28.05 2.31
C PHE A 375 -4.64 -27.58 2.77
N ALA A 376 -4.70 -26.98 3.95
CA ALA A 376 -5.79 -26.10 4.33
C ALA A 376 -5.43 -24.67 3.90
N ALA A 377 -6.42 -23.90 3.42
CA ALA A 377 -6.25 -22.50 3.08
C ALA A 377 -7.38 -21.70 3.71
N GLU A 378 -7.03 -20.61 4.42
CA GLU A 378 -7.97 -19.76 5.14
C GLU A 378 -7.72 -18.30 4.80
N GLY A 379 -8.77 -17.54 4.54
CA GLY A 379 -8.70 -16.09 4.26
C GLY A 379 -9.87 -15.61 3.42
N GLY A 380 -10.22 -14.35 3.61
CA GLY A 380 -11.21 -13.65 2.80
C GLY A 380 -10.62 -13.13 1.49
N MET A 381 -11.50 -12.82 0.56
CA MET A 381 -11.19 -12.07 -0.64
C MET A 381 -11.81 -10.69 -0.51
N GLN A 382 -11.03 -9.63 -0.75
CA GLN A 382 -11.52 -8.27 -0.87
C GLN A 382 -11.91 -8.02 -2.32
N ALA A 383 -13.14 -7.56 -2.54
CA ALA A 383 -13.62 -7.23 -3.88
C ALA A 383 -12.88 -6.01 -4.45
N PRO A 384 -12.69 -5.89 -5.77
CA PRO A 384 -12.19 -4.67 -6.37
C PRO A 384 -13.14 -3.49 -6.14
N HIS A 385 -12.58 -2.28 -6.02
CA HIS A 385 -13.34 -1.03 -6.03
C HIS A 385 -13.35 -0.42 -7.43
N TYR A 386 -14.51 0.06 -7.87
CA TYR A 386 -14.64 0.73 -9.17
C TYR A 386 -15.71 1.81 -9.16
N THR A 387 -15.33 3.01 -9.56
CA THR A 387 -16.25 4.14 -9.80
C THR A 387 -16.28 4.47 -11.29
N PRO A 388 -17.46 4.48 -11.98
CA PRO A 388 -17.53 4.76 -13.40
C PRO A 388 -16.95 6.12 -13.78
N ALA A 389 -16.20 6.16 -14.90
CA ALA A 389 -15.49 7.35 -15.38
C ALA A 389 -16.41 8.50 -15.80
N ASP A 390 -17.67 8.23 -16.10
CA ASP A 390 -18.69 9.20 -16.55
C ASP A 390 -19.49 9.82 -15.38
N THR A 391 -19.14 9.49 -14.12
CA THR A 391 -19.79 10.12 -12.96
C THR A 391 -19.48 11.62 -12.91
N PRO A 392 -20.39 12.44 -12.35
CA PRO A 392 -20.14 13.88 -12.15
C PRO A 392 -18.89 14.18 -11.36
N LEU A 393 -18.57 13.36 -10.34
CA LEU A 393 -17.34 13.47 -9.56
C LEU A 393 -16.11 13.31 -10.45
N VAL A 394 -15.96 12.17 -11.10
CA VAL A 394 -14.78 11.85 -11.93
C VAL A 394 -14.59 12.87 -13.04
N THR A 395 -15.65 13.21 -13.79
CA THR A 395 -15.56 14.18 -14.87
C THR A 395 -15.19 15.60 -14.40
N THR A 396 -15.61 15.99 -13.19
CA THR A 396 -15.23 17.27 -12.59
C THR A 396 -13.77 17.27 -12.17
N LEU A 397 -13.32 16.20 -11.47
CA LEU A 397 -11.93 16.07 -11.03
C LEU A 397 -10.95 16.04 -12.21
N LEU A 398 -11.25 15.30 -13.28
CA LEU A 398 -10.42 15.29 -14.50
C LEU A 398 -10.28 16.69 -15.13
N LYS A 399 -11.37 17.48 -15.19
CA LYS A 399 -11.32 18.86 -15.69
C LYS A 399 -10.45 19.76 -14.81
N CYS A 400 -10.57 19.65 -13.48
CA CYS A 400 -9.75 20.42 -12.54
C CYS A 400 -8.27 20.08 -12.71
N TYR A 401 -7.94 18.80 -12.86
CA TYR A 401 -6.58 18.37 -13.12
C TYR A 401 -6.03 18.95 -14.44
N GLU A 402 -6.77 18.81 -15.56
CA GLU A 402 -6.35 19.35 -16.86
C GLU A 402 -6.12 20.87 -16.82
N GLN A 403 -6.97 21.59 -16.08
CA GLN A 403 -6.95 23.04 -15.98
C GLN A 403 -5.66 23.59 -15.34
N TYR A 404 -5.12 22.90 -14.34
CA TYR A 404 -3.96 23.40 -13.57
C TYR A 404 -2.66 22.64 -13.86
N SER A 405 -2.73 21.37 -14.25
CA SER A 405 -1.54 20.59 -14.64
C SER A 405 -1.12 20.84 -16.10
N GLY A 406 -2.06 21.27 -16.97
CA GLY A 406 -1.85 21.36 -18.41
C GLY A 406 -1.68 19.99 -19.08
N ARG A 407 -1.91 18.89 -18.38
CA ARG A 407 -1.81 17.51 -18.87
C ARG A 407 -3.21 16.96 -19.14
N LYS A 408 -3.31 15.98 -20.02
CA LYS A 408 -4.58 15.27 -20.27
C LYS A 408 -5.01 14.49 -19.06
N GLY A 409 -6.29 14.60 -18.69
CA GLY A 409 -6.91 13.78 -17.65
C GLY A 409 -7.33 12.41 -18.19
N GLU A 410 -7.08 11.37 -17.39
CA GLU A 410 -7.52 10.00 -17.65
C GLU A 410 -7.78 9.27 -16.32
N CYS A 411 -8.54 8.18 -16.40
CA CYS A 411 -8.76 7.30 -15.26
C CYS A 411 -7.68 6.24 -15.19
N LEU A 412 -7.21 5.94 -13.98
CA LEU A 412 -6.16 4.97 -13.70
C LEU A 412 -6.73 3.79 -12.89
N ALA A 413 -6.09 2.63 -13.08
CA ALA A 413 -6.30 1.43 -12.27
C ALA A 413 -5.01 1.09 -11.52
N ILE A 414 -5.10 0.87 -10.22
CA ILE A 414 -3.96 0.51 -9.38
C ILE A 414 -4.11 -0.85 -8.72
N GLY A 415 -2.98 -1.45 -8.37
CA GLY A 415 -2.93 -2.70 -7.60
C GLY A 415 -2.91 -2.48 -6.08
N GLY A 416 -2.72 -1.23 -5.62
CA GLY A 416 -2.86 -0.82 -4.23
C GLY A 416 -4.30 -0.51 -3.88
N GLY A 417 -4.51 0.03 -2.67
CA GLY A 417 -5.79 0.55 -2.21
C GLY A 417 -5.54 1.73 -1.30
N THR A 418 -6.50 2.60 -1.19
CA THR A 418 -6.55 3.73 -0.29
C THR A 418 -7.85 3.68 0.52
N TYR A 419 -8.12 4.64 1.37
CA TYR A 419 -9.41 4.72 2.08
C TYR A 419 -10.64 4.56 1.18
N VAL A 420 -10.55 5.00 -0.10
CA VAL A 420 -11.72 4.97 -0.98
C VAL A 420 -12.10 3.56 -1.44
N HIS A 421 -11.27 2.55 -1.16
CA HIS A 421 -11.56 1.17 -1.51
C HIS A 421 -12.93 0.70 -1.00
N ASP A 422 -13.26 1.09 0.22
CA ASP A 422 -14.52 0.71 0.87
C ASP A 422 -15.58 1.83 0.86
N ILE A 423 -15.34 2.94 0.12
CA ILE A 423 -16.25 4.08 0.04
C ILE A 423 -17.05 4.05 -1.26
N PRO A 424 -18.39 3.86 -1.22
CA PRO A 424 -19.21 3.81 -2.42
C PRO A 424 -19.05 5.08 -3.28
N GLY A 425 -18.61 4.91 -4.53
CA GLY A 425 -18.43 6.01 -5.48
C GLY A 425 -17.23 6.92 -5.21
N GLY A 426 -16.37 6.55 -4.27
CA GLY A 426 -15.11 7.25 -4.00
C GLY A 426 -14.08 7.04 -5.10
N VAL A 427 -13.06 7.93 -5.16
CA VAL A 427 -11.91 7.83 -6.06
C VAL A 427 -10.67 8.38 -5.37
N ALA A 428 -9.46 7.90 -5.73
CA ALA A 428 -8.25 8.60 -5.35
C ALA A 428 -7.90 9.68 -6.40
N PHE A 429 -7.33 10.81 -5.93
CA PHE A 429 -7.13 12.00 -6.75
C PHE A 429 -5.96 12.85 -6.26
N GLY A 430 -4.75 12.50 -6.68
CA GLY A 430 -3.51 13.19 -6.28
C GLY A 430 -2.96 12.62 -4.96
N CYS A 431 -1.84 13.18 -4.35
CA CYS A 431 -1.16 14.39 -4.80
C CYS A 431 0.03 14.17 -5.74
N ALA A 432 0.54 12.95 -5.90
CA ALA A 432 1.70 12.69 -6.74
C ALA A 432 1.42 13.01 -8.21
N MET A 433 2.31 13.79 -8.85
CA MET A 433 2.20 14.04 -10.28
C MET A 433 2.73 12.83 -11.08
N PRO A 434 2.15 12.54 -12.27
CA PRO A 434 2.58 11.42 -13.09
C PRO A 434 4.09 11.38 -13.34
N GLY A 435 4.72 10.26 -12.95
CA GLY A 435 6.17 10.03 -13.08
C GLY A 435 7.02 10.58 -11.95
N PHE A 436 6.43 11.17 -10.91
CA PHE A 436 7.11 11.48 -9.66
C PHE A 436 7.26 10.20 -8.81
N ASN A 437 8.40 10.06 -8.15
CA ASN A 437 8.65 8.98 -7.20
C ASN A 437 9.15 9.60 -5.90
N GLY A 438 8.27 9.75 -4.93
CA GLY A 438 8.54 10.28 -3.59
C GLY A 438 9.23 9.30 -2.65
N ASN A 439 9.56 8.07 -3.11
CA ASN A 439 10.09 6.99 -2.31
C ASN A 439 9.18 6.63 -1.11
N MET A 440 7.87 6.70 -1.33
CA MET A 440 6.82 6.35 -0.37
C MET A 440 7.14 5.01 0.31
N HIS A 441 6.97 4.92 1.63
CA HIS A 441 7.32 3.78 2.49
C HIS A 441 8.82 3.43 2.56
N GLY A 442 9.67 4.10 1.76
CA GLY A 442 11.12 3.93 1.75
C GLY A 442 11.86 4.92 2.65
N PRO A 443 13.19 4.80 2.77
CA PRO A 443 14.03 5.85 3.34
C PRO A 443 14.11 7.05 2.39
N ASP A 444 14.43 8.23 2.93
CA ASP A 444 14.49 9.48 2.16
C ASP A 444 13.18 9.79 1.41
N GLU A 445 12.03 9.41 2.00
CA GLU A 445 10.72 9.83 1.48
C GLU A 445 10.67 11.35 1.33
N HIS A 446 10.12 11.82 0.22
CA HIS A 446 10.05 13.24 -0.08
C HIS A 446 8.91 13.59 -1.02
N THR A 447 8.49 14.85 -1.00
CA THR A 447 7.51 15.39 -1.92
C THR A 447 8.04 16.61 -2.66
N CYS A 448 7.55 16.85 -3.88
CA CYS A 448 7.85 18.06 -4.64
C CYS A 448 6.93 19.21 -4.19
N ILE A 449 7.49 20.26 -3.60
CA ILE A 449 6.72 21.40 -3.06
C ILE A 449 5.89 22.08 -4.16
N ALA A 450 6.42 22.19 -5.38
CA ALA A 450 5.71 22.82 -6.50
C ALA A 450 4.51 21.96 -6.96
N ASP A 451 4.63 20.64 -6.88
CA ASP A 451 3.55 19.71 -7.20
C ASP A 451 2.44 19.77 -6.15
N GLN A 452 2.82 19.84 -4.86
CA GLN A 452 1.87 20.03 -3.76
C GLN A 452 1.08 21.35 -3.87
N LEU A 453 1.73 22.46 -4.30
CA LEU A 453 1.04 23.72 -4.60
C LEU A 453 0.10 23.59 -5.78
N THR A 454 0.49 22.84 -6.80
CA THR A 454 -0.37 22.57 -7.96
C THR A 454 -1.56 21.70 -7.55
N ALA A 455 -1.35 20.69 -6.71
CA ALA A 455 -2.43 19.89 -6.12
C ALA A 455 -3.40 20.77 -5.32
N ALA A 456 -2.91 21.69 -4.50
CA ALA A 456 -3.76 22.64 -3.77
C ALA A 456 -4.60 23.53 -4.68
N LYS A 457 -4.06 23.98 -5.83
CA LYS A 457 -4.85 24.70 -6.88
C LYS A 457 -5.97 23.81 -7.44
N ILE A 458 -5.65 22.56 -7.76
CA ILE A 458 -6.59 21.57 -8.29
C ILE A 458 -7.70 21.32 -7.27
N PHE A 459 -7.36 21.10 -6.00
CA PHE A 459 -8.34 20.84 -4.93
C PHE A 459 -9.22 22.06 -4.66
N ALA A 460 -8.68 23.29 -4.67
CA ALA A 460 -9.46 24.50 -4.52
C ALA A 460 -10.53 24.62 -5.63
N GLN A 461 -10.16 24.32 -6.88
CA GLN A 461 -11.13 24.32 -7.99
C GLN A 461 -12.15 23.18 -7.85
N ALA A 462 -11.73 21.98 -7.46
CA ALA A 462 -12.63 20.84 -7.24
C ALA A 462 -13.67 21.15 -6.14
N ILE A 463 -13.25 21.77 -5.04
CA ILE A 463 -14.15 22.22 -3.96
C ILE A 463 -15.18 23.20 -4.51
N ILE A 464 -14.74 24.20 -5.31
CA ILE A 464 -15.63 25.20 -5.91
C ILE A 464 -16.64 24.56 -6.86
N ASP A 465 -16.19 23.64 -7.71
CA ASP A 465 -17.04 23.04 -8.75
C ASP A 465 -18.01 22.00 -8.20
N LEU A 466 -17.69 21.36 -7.06
CA LEU A 466 -18.54 20.33 -6.43
C LEU A 466 -19.47 20.91 -5.36
N CYS A 467 -19.08 22.01 -4.68
CA CYS A 467 -19.82 22.59 -3.55
C CYS A 467 -20.41 23.98 -3.80
N GLY A 468 -20.10 24.62 -4.96
CA GLY A 468 -20.50 26.00 -5.34
C GLY A 468 -21.88 26.19 -5.99
#